data_52d4df302c15b703c423aabf35a86ab8
#
_entry.id   52d4df302c15b703c423aabf35a86ab8
#
_cell.length_a   1.000
_cell.length_b   1.000
_cell.length_c   1.000
_cell.angle_alpha   90.00
_cell.angle_beta   90.00
_cell.angle_gamma   90.00
#
_symmetry.space_group_name_H-M   'P 1'
#
loop_
_entity.id
_entity.type
_entity.pdbx_description
1 polymer ?
#
loop_
_entity_poly.entity_id
_entity_poly.type
_entity_poly.pdbx_seq_one_letter_code
_entity_poly.pdbx_strand_id
1 'polypeptide(L)'
;ILIGGFTVFSFLLWLRIADDFKDYELDCRLFATRPLPSGRVHKKDLRIFAAILIGLTIFINLVFMRNFIFCLILYTYGSLMAVWFFQKHKIAKSLPLALVTHNPVQIILNIYVISYAIMKYKLPVFDITNLMAVMTLYFPALIWEISRKIRAPKEETEYVTYSKLFGYKKCIDFVFVLTWLDIFTNIVLVWNLNKISVAALLANTVWCSMKFFEYKKDPTKY
;
A
#
# COMPACT_ATOMS: atom_id res chain seq x y z
N ILE A 1 -13.88 1.50 16.67
CA ILE A 1 -13.74 2.06 15.29
C ILE A 1 -12.84 3.30 15.33
N LEU A 2 -13.13 4.34 16.13
CA LEU A 2 -12.35 5.60 16.14
C LEU A 2 -10.86 5.38 16.43
N ILE A 3 -10.51 4.57 17.43
CA ILE A 3 -9.10 4.28 17.76
C ILE A 3 -8.41 3.54 16.62
N GLY A 4 -9.08 2.56 16.01
CA GLY A 4 -8.52 1.85 14.85
C GLY A 4 -8.28 2.80 13.67
N GLY A 5 -9.24 3.66 13.36
CA GLY A 5 -9.09 4.70 12.32
C GLY A 5 -7.96 5.67 12.63
N PHE A 6 -7.85 6.14 13.87
CA PHE A 6 -6.73 6.98 14.32
C PHE A 6 -5.38 6.25 14.17
N THR A 7 -5.31 4.97 14.54
CA THR A 7 -4.08 4.17 14.41
C THR A 7 -3.63 4.03 12.96
N VAL A 8 -4.57 3.72 12.04
CA VAL A 8 -4.28 3.61 10.61
C VAL A 8 -3.80 4.97 10.06
N PHE A 9 -4.52 6.04 10.35
CA PHE A 9 -4.14 7.39 9.91
C PHE A 9 -2.75 7.78 10.46
N SER A 10 -2.51 7.59 11.74
CA SER A 10 -1.24 7.90 12.40
C SER A 10 -0.08 7.11 11.82
N PHE A 11 -0.30 5.83 11.55
CA PHE A 11 0.70 4.97 10.93
C PHE A 11 1.05 5.43 9.51
N LEU A 12 0.05 5.71 8.67
CA LEU A 12 0.29 6.19 7.31
C LEU A 12 0.97 7.57 7.29
N LEU A 13 0.57 8.47 8.19
CA LEU A 13 1.21 9.78 8.34
C LEU A 13 2.68 9.64 8.78
N TRP A 14 2.95 8.75 9.74
CA TRP A 14 4.31 8.46 10.14
C TRP A 14 5.15 7.86 9.00
N LEU A 15 4.62 6.92 8.22
CA LEU A 15 5.31 6.41 7.04
C LEU A 15 5.62 7.53 6.04
N ARG A 16 4.69 8.46 5.83
CA ARG A 16 4.91 9.61 4.96
C ARG A 16 6.08 10.47 5.45
N ILE A 17 6.15 10.72 6.76
CA ILE A 17 7.28 11.46 7.36
C ILE A 17 8.60 10.67 7.16
N ALA A 18 8.57 9.35 7.35
CA ALA A 18 9.74 8.50 7.13
C ALA A 18 10.23 8.55 5.67
N ASP A 19 9.32 8.59 4.70
CA ASP A 19 9.67 8.74 3.29
C ASP A 19 10.28 10.12 3.00
N ASP A 20 9.75 11.20 3.56
CA ASP A 20 10.34 12.54 3.41
C ASP A 20 11.79 12.60 3.98
N PHE A 21 12.11 11.81 5.01
CA PHE A 21 13.49 11.70 5.49
C PHE A 21 14.36 10.84 4.58
N LYS A 22 13.83 9.74 4.03
CA LYS A 22 14.56 8.87 3.10
C LYS A 22 14.96 9.59 1.82
N ASP A 23 14.03 10.37 1.28
CA ASP A 23 14.16 11.01 -0.03
C ASP A 23 14.70 12.44 0.06
N TYR A 24 15.05 12.93 1.26
CA TYR A 24 15.44 14.32 1.50
C TYR A 24 16.50 14.85 0.55
N GLU A 25 17.58 14.12 0.32
CA GLU A 25 18.67 14.56 -0.57
C GLU A 25 18.22 14.66 -2.03
N LEU A 26 17.38 13.74 -2.47
CA LEU A 26 16.78 13.74 -3.79
C LEU A 26 15.78 14.88 -3.93
N ASP A 27 14.93 15.08 -2.93
CA ASP A 27 13.94 16.14 -2.90
C ASP A 27 14.56 17.54 -2.89
N CYS A 28 15.70 17.72 -2.21
CA CYS A 28 16.45 18.98 -2.26
C CYS A 28 16.93 19.34 -3.69
N ARG A 29 17.22 18.33 -4.53
CA ARG A 29 17.67 18.55 -5.92
C ARG A 29 16.50 18.74 -6.88
N LEU A 30 15.46 17.90 -6.77
CA LEU A 30 14.40 17.84 -7.78
C LEU A 30 13.14 18.64 -7.38
N PHE A 31 12.90 18.82 -6.08
CA PHE A 31 11.66 19.38 -5.52
C PHE A 31 11.94 20.37 -4.39
N ALA A 32 12.84 21.31 -4.61
CA ALA A 32 13.29 22.30 -3.61
C ALA A 32 12.15 23.13 -2.97
N THR A 33 10.98 23.21 -3.61
CA THR A 33 9.80 23.93 -3.13
C THR A 33 8.97 23.13 -2.12
N ARG A 34 9.23 21.83 -1.91
CA ARG A 34 8.54 21.02 -0.89
C ARG A 34 8.81 21.56 0.51
N PRO A 35 7.89 21.34 1.49
CA PRO A 35 8.00 21.94 2.83
C PRO A 35 9.32 21.64 3.54
N LEU A 36 9.81 20.41 3.50
CA LEU A 36 11.05 20.02 4.18
C LEU A 36 12.31 20.49 3.46
N PRO A 37 12.47 20.31 2.13
CA PRO A 37 13.61 20.86 1.37
C PRO A 37 13.70 22.39 1.40
N SER A 38 12.56 23.10 1.38
CA SER A 38 12.52 24.58 1.40
C SER A 38 12.82 25.19 2.77
N GLY A 39 12.94 24.37 3.83
CA GLY A 39 13.14 24.85 5.19
C GLY A 39 11.88 25.40 5.88
N ARG A 40 10.70 25.36 5.24
CA ARG A 40 9.42 25.76 5.87
C ARG A 40 9.04 24.86 7.05
N VAL A 41 9.51 23.62 7.03
CA VAL A 41 9.39 22.65 8.12
C VAL A 41 10.79 22.10 8.41
N HIS A 42 11.18 22.07 9.70
CA HIS A 42 12.50 21.57 10.07
C HIS A 42 12.47 20.06 10.39
N LYS A 43 13.56 19.36 10.08
CA LYS A 43 13.72 17.93 10.41
C LYS A 43 13.49 17.63 11.88
N LYS A 44 13.89 18.56 12.78
CA LYS A 44 13.71 18.43 14.22
C LYS A 44 12.22 18.37 14.58
N ASP A 45 11.40 19.24 13.99
CA ASP A 45 9.98 19.34 14.29
C ASP A 45 9.24 18.08 13.84
N LEU A 46 9.57 17.58 12.63
CA LEU A 46 9.00 16.32 12.14
C LEU A 46 9.40 15.12 12.98
N ARG A 47 10.63 15.06 13.51
CA ARG A 47 11.06 13.98 14.40
C ARG A 47 10.28 14.01 15.72
N ILE A 48 10.14 15.19 16.33
CA ILE A 48 9.38 15.37 17.58
C ILE A 48 7.91 14.98 17.32
N PHE A 49 7.32 15.50 16.26
CA PHE A 49 5.95 15.20 15.89
C PHE A 49 5.75 13.68 15.67
N ALA A 50 6.63 13.03 14.90
CA ALA A 50 6.58 11.59 14.67
C ALA A 50 6.71 10.78 15.98
N ALA A 51 7.61 11.18 16.89
CA ALA A 51 7.79 10.51 18.18
C ALA A 51 6.53 10.63 19.06
N ILE A 52 5.92 11.82 19.12
CA ILE A 52 4.66 12.04 19.84
C ILE A 52 3.53 11.20 19.22
N LEU A 53 3.42 11.21 17.89
CA LEU A 53 2.38 10.48 17.15
C LEU A 53 2.48 8.96 17.42
N ILE A 54 3.69 8.39 17.32
CA ILE A 54 3.95 6.97 17.60
C ILE A 54 3.64 6.67 19.08
N GLY A 55 4.18 7.45 20.01
CA GLY A 55 3.98 7.24 21.45
C GLY A 55 2.51 7.27 21.85
N LEU A 56 1.77 8.28 21.36
CA LEU A 56 0.33 8.40 21.60
C LEU A 56 -0.44 7.21 20.99
N THR A 57 -0.11 6.80 19.79
CA THR A 57 -0.79 5.69 19.12
C THR A 57 -0.53 4.37 19.86
N ILE A 58 0.71 4.09 20.25
CA ILE A 58 1.07 2.90 21.03
C ILE A 58 0.34 2.92 22.38
N PHE A 59 0.36 4.06 23.09
CA PHE A 59 -0.30 4.20 24.38
C PHE A 59 -1.81 3.96 24.29
N ILE A 60 -2.51 4.58 23.34
CA ILE A 60 -3.96 4.39 23.15
C ILE A 60 -4.28 2.93 22.79
N ASN A 61 -3.49 2.31 21.94
CA ASN A 61 -3.70 0.90 21.59
C ASN A 61 -3.45 -0.03 22.79
N LEU A 62 -2.40 0.22 23.59
CA LEU A 62 -2.10 -0.57 24.77
C LEU A 62 -3.23 -0.52 25.81
N VAL A 63 -3.85 0.66 25.99
CA VAL A 63 -4.87 0.86 27.02
C VAL A 63 -6.24 0.39 26.57
N PHE A 64 -6.60 0.63 25.30
CA PHE A 64 -7.99 0.48 24.83
C PHE A 64 -8.22 -0.63 23.81
N MET A 65 -7.14 -1.23 23.24
CA MET A 65 -7.29 -2.17 22.14
C MET A 65 -6.78 -3.57 22.50
N ARG A 66 -7.65 -4.57 22.35
CA ARG A 66 -7.27 -5.97 22.60
C ARG A 66 -6.29 -6.54 21.58
N ASN A 67 -6.22 -5.94 20.38
CA ASN A 67 -5.33 -6.33 19.29
C ASN A 67 -3.99 -5.56 19.29
N PHE A 68 -3.55 -5.07 20.43
CA PHE A 68 -2.32 -4.28 20.60
C PHE A 68 -1.08 -4.94 19.98
N ILE A 69 -0.97 -6.26 20.06
CA ILE A 69 0.15 -6.99 19.46
C ILE A 69 0.29 -6.74 17.95
N PHE A 70 -0.82 -6.64 17.23
CA PHE A 70 -0.81 -6.34 15.79
C PHE A 70 -0.40 -4.89 15.51
N CYS A 71 -0.71 -3.97 16.42
CA CYS A 71 -0.19 -2.59 16.35
C CYS A 71 1.34 -2.58 16.51
N LEU A 72 1.89 -3.34 17.45
CA LEU A 72 3.34 -3.47 17.61
C LEU A 72 4.01 -4.07 16.36
N ILE A 73 3.46 -5.15 15.82
CA ILE A 73 3.98 -5.77 14.59
C ILE A 73 3.98 -4.75 13.44
N LEU A 74 2.90 -3.98 13.27
CA LEU A 74 2.76 -2.95 12.25
C LEU A 74 3.85 -1.87 12.37
N TYR A 75 4.02 -1.30 13.56
CA TYR A 75 5.03 -0.26 13.79
C TYR A 75 6.45 -0.79 13.73
N THR A 76 6.69 -2.03 14.19
CA THR A 76 8.00 -2.69 14.05
C THR A 76 8.37 -2.88 12.59
N TYR A 77 7.45 -3.42 11.77
CA TYR A 77 7.70 -3.59 10.34
C TYR A 77 7.91 -2.25 9.63
N GLY A 78 7.06 -1.27 9.91
CA GLY A 78 7.21 0.09 9.38
C GLY A 78 8.55 0.73 9.76
N SER A 79 9.03 0.52 11.00
CA SER A 79 10.34 1.02 11.44
C SER A 79 11.49 0.35 10.69
N LEU A 80 11.44 -0.96 10.47
CA LEU A 80 12.41 -1.67 9.63
C LEU A 80 12.39 -1.15 8.19
N MET A 81 11.20 -0.91 7.66
CA MET A 81 11.02 -0.32 6.34
C MET A 81 11.59 1.11 6.26
N ALA A 82 11.40 1.93 7.31
CA ALA A 82 11.93 3.29 7.38
C ALA A 82 13.47 3.32 7.31
N VAL A 83 14.15 2.31 7.84
CA VAL A 83 15.61 2.16 7.77
C VAL A 83 16.07 1.22 6.65
N TRP A 84 15.22 0.96 5.66
CA TRP A 84 15.52 0.10 4.51
C TRP A 84 15.94 -1.32 4.91
N PHE A 85 15.41 -1.86 6.00
CA PHE A 85 15.83 -3.16 6.54
C PHE A 85 17.36 -3.30 6.69
N PHE A 86 18.06 -2.19 6.96
CA PHE A 86 19.52 -2.07 7.00
C PHE A 86 20.23 -2.45 5.70
N GLN A 87 19.52 -2.54 4.57
CA GLN A 87 20.04 -2.94 3.25
C GLN A 87 19.79 -1.87 2.17
N LYS A 88 19.88 -0.58 2.53
CA LYS A 88 19.63 0.56 1.63
C LYS A 88 20.32 0.40 0.28
N HIS A 89 21.61 0.02 0.29
CA HIS A 89 22.42 -0.09 -0.91
C HIS A 89 21.93 -1.14 -1.93
N LYS A 90 21.20 -2.17 -1.47
CA LYS A 90 20.60 -3.18 -2.34
C LYS A 90 19.18 -2.82 -2.73
N ILE A 91 18.36 -2.46 -1.74
CA ILE A 91 16.93 -2.21 -1.93
C ILE A 91 16.71 -0.97 -2.81
N ALA A 92 17.43 0.13 -2.57
CA ALA A 92 17.29 1.36 -3.33
C ALA A 92 17.68 1.24 -4.81
N LYS A 93 18.50 0.23 -5.16
CA LYS A 93 18.94 -0.02 -6.55
C LYS A 93 18.00 -0.96 -7.32
N SER A 94 17.05 -1.60 -6.66
CA SER A 94 16.18 -2.60 -7.28
C SER A 94 14.71 -2.29 -7.00
N LEU A 95 14.00 -1.79 -8.01
CA LEU A 95 12.58 -1.49 -7.91
C LEU A 95 11.72 -2.72 -7.51
N PRO A 96 11.96 -3.94 -8.06
CA PRO A 96 11.26 -5.14 -7.60
C PRO A 96 11.57 -5.51 -6.14
N LEU A 97 12.83 -5.38 -5.72
CA LEU A 97 13.21 -5.66 -4.33
C LEU A 97 12.57 -4.66 -3.36
N ALA A 98 12.52 -3.38 -3.75
CA ALA A 98 11.81 -2.36 -2.99
C ALA A 98 10.31 -2.70 -2.85
N LEU A 99 9.67 -3.15 -3.94
CA LEU A 99 8.27 -3.58 -3.89
C LEU A 99 8.07 -4.74 -2.90
N VAL A 100 8.85 -5.81 -3.04
CA VAL A 100 8.70 -7.01 -2.19
C VAL A 100 9.00 -6.74 -0.72
N THR A 101 9.90 -5.82 -0.41
CA THR A 101 10.26 -5.48 0.98
C THR A 101 9.35 -4.42 1.60
N HIS A 102 8.80 -3.48 0.82
CA HIS A 102 8.00 -2.37 1.37
C HIS A 102 6.50 -2.63 1.29
N ASN A 103 6.03 -3.28 0.23
CA ASN A 103 4.61 -3.47 -0.01
C ASN A 103 3.90 -4.38 1.02
N PRO A 104 4.53 -5.40 1.66
CA PRO A 104 3.88 -6.22 2.69
C PRO A 104 3.35 -5.45 3.90
N VAL A 105 3.81 -4.21 4.13
CA VAL A 105 3.26 -3.35 5.18
C VAL A 105 1.75 -3.16 5.05
N GLN A 106 1.22 -3.15 3.82
CA GLN A 106 -0.22 -3.05 3.57
C GLN A 106 -0.99 -4.30 4.04
N ILE A 107 -0.41 -5.48 3.86
CA ILE A 107 -0.98 -6.72 4.40
C ILE A 107 -1.03 -6.67 5.93
N ILE A 108 0.06 -6.24 6.56
CA ILE A 108 0.15 -6.12 8.02
C ILE A 108 -0.85 -5.09 8.55
N LEU A 109 -1.01 -3.96 7.86
CA LEU A 109 -2.02 -2.95 8.17
C LEU A 109 -3.44 -3.53 8.12
N ASN A 110 -3.75 -4.28 7.05
CA ASN A 110 -5.05 -4.91 6.87
C ASN A 110 -5.30 -5.99 7.95
N ILE A 111 -4.27 -6.77 8.31
CA ILE A 111 -4.34 -7.72 9.43
C ILE A 111 -4.64 -6.99 10.75
N TYR A 112 -4.00 -5.84 11.01
CA TYR A 112 -4.31 -5.03 12.19
C TYR A 112 -5.79 -4.62 12.23
N VAL A 113 -6.33 -4.13 11.10
CA VAL A 113 -7.74 -3.72 11.02
C VAL A 113 -8.69 -4.89 11.26
N ILE A 114 -8.44 -6.02 10.60
CA ILE A 114 -9.31 -7.21 10.66
C ILE A 114 -9.19 -7.91 12.01
N SER A 115 -8.01 -7.93 12.64
CA SER A 115 -7.79 -8.53 13.97
C SER A 115 -8.69 -7.92 15.04
N TYR A 116 -9.02 -6.64 14.94
CA TYR A 116 -9.97 -6.00 15.84
C TYR A 116 -11.36 -6.64 15.74
N ALA A 117 -11.86 -6.86 14.53
CA ALA A 117 -13.16 -7.53 14.33
C ALA A 117 -13.12 -8.97 14.82
N ILE A 118 -12.07 -9.72 14.50
CA ILE A 118 -11.86 -11.10 14.95
C ILE A 118 -11.94 -11.18 16.48
N MET A 119 -11.18 -10.33 17.19
CA MET A 119 -11.15 -10.34 18.66
C MET A 119 -12.45 -9.85 19.28
N LYS A 120 -13.07 -8.81 18.70
CA LYS A 120 -14.32 -8.25 19.22
C LYS A 120 -15.50 -9.20 19.10
N TYR A 121 -15.62 -9.87 17.96
CA TYR A 121 -16.76 -10.75 17.64
C TYR A 121 -16.43 -12.23 17.83
N LYS A 122 -15.25 -12.57 18.37
CA LYS A 122 -14.79 -13.95 18.60
C LYS A 122 -14.86 -14.82 17.35
N LEU A 123 -14.49 -14.25 16.21
CA LEU A 123 -14.49 -14.95 14.93
C LEU A 123 -13.30 -15.93 14.84
N PRO A 124 -13.40 -16.99 14.01
CA PRO A 124 -12.26 -17.87 13.74
C PRO A 124 -11.09 -17.07 13.15
N VAL A 125 -9.88 -17.25 13.68
CA VAL A 125 -8.69 -16.53 13.19
C VAL A 125 -8.33 -16.97 11.77
N PHE A 126 -8.30 -18.30 11.57
CA PHE A 126 -7.98 -18.92 10.26
C PHE A 126 -9.29 -19.25 9.54
N ASP A 127 -9.88 -18.22 8.93
CA ASP A 127 -11.06 -18.36 8.08
C ASP A 127 -10.82 -17.75 6.71
N ILE A 128 -11.36 -18.38 5.68
CA ILE A 128 -11.25 -17.94 4.29
C ILE A 128 -11.78 -16.51 4.11
N THR A 129 -12.83 -16.14 4.84
CA THR A 129 -13.42 -14.81 4.80
C THR A 129 -12.41 -13.75 5.26
N ASN A 130 -11.70 -14.01 6.36
CA ASN A 130 -10.68 -13.10 6.87
C ASN A 130 -9.52 -12.96 5.88
N LEU A 131 -9.06 -14.07 5.28
CA LEU A 131 -8.02 -14.05 4.26
C LEU A 131 -8.47 -13.26 3.03
N MET A 132 -9.67 -13.50 2.54
CA MET A 132 -10.19 -12.75 1.39
C MET A 132 -10.36 -11.27 1.71
N ALA A 133 -10.79 -10.92 2.93
CA ALA A 133 -10.88 -9.53 3.36
C ALA A 133 -9.51 -8.83 3.38
N VAL A 134 -8.46 -9.49 3.89
CA VAL A 134 -7.09 -8.96 3.83
C VAL A 134 -6.64 -8.71 2.39
N MET A 135 -6.89 -9.68 1.50
CA MET A 135 -6.47 -9.60 0.10
C MET A 135 -7.25 -8.56 -0.70
N THR A 136 -8.57 -8.47 -0.51
CA THR A 136 -9.43 -7.43 -1.12
C THR A 136 -8.97 -6.01 -0.77
N LEU A 137 -8.49 -5.79 0.45
CA LEU A 137 -7.92 -4.50 0.84
C LEU A 137 -6.48 -4.30 0.37
N TYR A 138 -5.76 -5.39 0.08
CA TYR A 138 -4.36 -5.35 -0.34
C TYR A 138 -4.17 -5.10 -1.84
N PHE A 139 -4.95 -5.81 -2.69
CA PHE A 139 -4.75 -5.75 -4.14
C PHE A 139 -4.89 -4.34 -4.72
N PRO A 140 -5.86 -3.49 -4.35
CA PRO A 140 -5.95 -2.13 -4.87
C PRO A 140 -4.69 -1.30 -4.60
N ALA A 141 -4.10 -1.44 -3.39
CA ALA A 141 -2.87 -0.74 -3.04
C ALA A 141 -1.67 -1.24 -3.86
N LEU A 142 -1.56 -2.55 -4.07
CA LEU A 142 -0.54 -3.16 -4.91
C LEU A 142 -0.67 -2.76 -6.38
N ILE A 143 -1.90 -2.82 -6.92
CA ILE A 143 -2.22 -2.40 -8.29
C ILE A 143 -1.82 -0.94 -8.49
N TRP A 144 -2.20 -0.06 -7.56
CA TRP A 144 -1.87 1.36 -7.64
C TRP A 144 -0.35 1.60 -7.61
N GLU A 145 0.38 0.93 -6.68
CA GLU A 145 1.83 1.07 -6.57
C GLU A 145 2.57 0.65 -7.84
N ILE A 146 2.11 -0.41 -8.50
CA ILE A 146 2.73 -0.88 -9.74
C ILE A 146 2.32 0.01 -10.92
N SER A 147 1.02 0.32 -11.05
CA SER A 147 0.47 1.06 -12.18
C SER A 147 1.06 2.47 -12.31
N ARG A 148 1.27 3.19 -11.19
CA ARG A 148 1.87 4.53 -11.19
C ARG A 148 3.32 4.56 -11.71
N LYS A 149 3.96 3.39 -11.84
CA LYS A 149 5.32 3.22 -12.36
C LYS A 149 5.34 2.46 -13.69
N ILE A 150 4.24 2.49 -14.43
CA ILE A 150 4.15 2.01 -15.81
C ILE A 150 3.97 3.23 -16.71
N ARG A 151 4.78 3.33 -17.75
CA ARG A 151 4.72 4.41 -18.73
C ARG A 151 4.63 3.85 -20.13
N ALA A 152 3.98 4.61 -21.03
CA ALA A 152 4.03 4.32 -22.45
C ALA A 152 5.48 4.39 -22.96
N PRO A 153 5.88 3.59 -23.94
CA PRO A 153 7.26 3.57 -24.45
C PRO A 153 7.82 4.94 -24.86
N LYS A 154 6.96 5.85 -25.35
CA LYS A 154 7.33 7.21 -25.73
C LYS A 154 7.48 8.18 -24.56
N GLU A 155 6.98 7.81 -23.38
CA GLU A 155 6.99 8.63 -22.16
C GLU A 155 8.05 8.17 -21.14
N GLU A 156 8.84 7.13 -21.48
CA GLU A 156 9.93 6.68 -20.63
C GLU A 156 11.00 7.75 -20.52
N THR A 157 11.43 8.01 -19.29
CA THR A 157 12.48 8.97 -18.95
C THR A 157 13.70 8.25 -18.37
N GLU A 158 14.66 8.98 -17.82
CA GLU A 158 15.78 8.39 -17.07
C GLU A 158 15.33 7.70 -15.78
N TYR A 159 14.14 8.02 -15.28
CA TYR A 159 13.58 7.40 -14.08
C TYR A 159 13.28 5.91 -14.33
N VAL A 160 13.65 5.06 -13.36
CA VAL A 160 13.45 3.62 -13.48
C VAL A 160 11.97 3.28 -13.20
N THR A 161 11.33 2.68 -14.20
CA THR A 161 9.93 2.25 -14.15
C THR A 161 9.82 0.73 -14.34
N TYR A 162 8.69 0.13 -13.99
CA TYR A 162 8.46 -1.30 -14.28
C TYR A 162 8.40 -1.56 -15.78
N SER A 163 7.78 -0.65 -16.55
CA SER A 163 7.71 -0.76 -18.01
C SER A 163 9.09 -0.73 -18.68
N LYS A 164 10.03 0.06 -18.13
CA LYS A 164 11.42 0.09 -18.59
C LYS A 164 12.18 -1.20 -18.28
N LEU A 165 11.93 -1.83 -17.12
CA LEU A 165 12.60 -3.06 -16.70
C LEU A 165 12.06 -4.31 -17.38
N PHE A 166 10.74 -4.43 -17.50
CA PHE A 166 10.07 -5.67 -17.91
C PHE A 166 9.35 -5.56 -19.25
N GLY A 167 9.23 -4.33 -19.79
CA GLY A 167 8.45 -4.03 -20.98
C GLY A 167 7.00 -3.70 -20.67
N TYR A 168 6.46 -2.71 -21.38
CA TYR A 168 5.10 -2.19 -21.19
C TYR A 168 4.02 -3.28 -21.19
N LYS A 169 3.99 -4.14 -22.23
CA LYS A 169 2.95 -5.17 -22.38
C LYS A 169 2.92 -6.16 -21.22
N LYS A 170 4.10 -6.61 -20.74
CA LYS A 170 4.18 -7.53 -19.59
C LYS A 170 3.69 -6.89 -18.30
N CYS A 171 3.97 -5.60 -18.11
CA CYS A 171 3.48 -4.87 -16.94
C CYS A 171 1.96 -4.72 -16.96
N ILE A 172 1.37 -4.43 -18.11
CA ILE A 172 -0.09 -4.37 -18.28
C ILE A 172 -0.70 -5.75 -18.00
N ASP A 173 -0.13 -6.84 -18.53
CA ASP A 173 -0.60 -8.20 -18.26
C ASP A 173 -0.53 -8.54 -16.76
N PHE A 174 0.54 -8.12 -16.08
CA PHE A 174 0.68 -8.35 -14.65
C PHE A 174 -0.38 -7.60 -13.83
N VAL A 175 -0.60 -6.32 -14.12
CA VAL A 175 -1.67 -5.53 -13.46
C VAL A 175 -3.04 -6.10 -13.76
N PHE A 176 -3.26 -6.58 -14.98
CA PHE A 176 -4.50 -7.26 -15.37
C PHE A 176 -4.77 -8.51 -14.51
N VAL A 177 -3.77 -9.36 -14.32
CA VAL A 177 -3.88 -10.54 -13.45
C VAL A 177 -4.19 -10.13 -12.00
N LEU A 178 -3.51 -9.11 -11.47
CA LEU A 178 -3.78 -8.61 -10.12
C LEU A 178 -5.22 -8.08 -9.99
N THR A 179 -5.72 -7.39 -11.01
CA THR A 179 -7.11 -6.88 -11.04
C THR A 179 -8.13 -8.02 -11.02
N TRP A 180 -7.85 -9.11 -11.74
CA TRP A 180 -8.70 -10.31 -11.68
C TRP A 180 -8.67 -10.99 -10.31
N LEU A 181 -7.50 -11.07 -9.68
CA LEU A 181 -7.37 -11.61 -8.32
C LEU A 181 -8.13 -10.75 -7.31
N ASP A 182 -8.07 -9.42 -7.44
CA ASP A 182 -8.83 -8.51 -6.61
C ASP A 182 -10.34 -8.73 -6.77
N ILE A 183 -10.84 -8.75 -7.99
CA ILE A 183 -12.26 -8.99 -8.27
C ILE A 183 -12.69 -10.37 -7.75
N PHE A 184 -11.86 -11.40 -7.89
CA PHE A 184 -12.13 -12.73 -7.36
C PHE A 184 -12.29 -12.71 -5.83
N THR A 185 -11.37 -12.06 -5.09
CA THR A 185 -11.49 -11.96 -3.62
C THR A 185 -12.76 -11.22 -3.21
N ASN A 186 -13.11 -10.15 -3.92
CA ASN A 186 -14.36 -9.42 -3.71
C ASN A 186 -15.60 -10.29 -3.96
N ILE A 187 -15.62 -11.07 -5.06
CA ILE A 187 -16.74 -11.98 -5.36
C ILE A 187 -16.91 -13.01 -4.24
N VAL A 188 -15.80 -13.63 -3.76
CA VAL A 188 -15.86 -14.58 -2.65
C VAL A 188 -16.49 -13.96 -1.41
N LEU A 189 -16.12 -12.73 -1.04
CA LEU A 189 -16.65 -12.03 0.11
C LEU A 189 -18.15 -11.74 0.00
N VAL A 190 -18.64 -11.32 -1.16
CA VAL A 190 -20.04 -10.90 -1.32
C VAL A 190 -20.95 -12.01 -1.82
N TRP A 191 -20.42 -13.19 -2.14
CA TRP A 191 -21.15 -14.30 -2.76
C TRP A 191 -22.45 -14.68 -2.02
N ASN A 192 -22.36 -14.80 -0.70
CA ASN A 192 -23.49 -15.16 0.15
C ASN A 192 -24.26 -13.95 0.69
N LEU A 193 -23.74 -12.73 0.50
CA LEU A 193 -24.35 -11.52 1.02
C LEU A 193 -25.33 -10.89 0.02
N ASN A 194 -24.91 -10.74 -1.24
CA ASN A 194 -25.70 -10.01 -2.23
C ASN A 194 -25.38 -10.45 -3.67
N LYS A 195 -26.32 -11.12 -4.33
CA LYS A 195 -26.19 -11.58 -5.72
C LYS A 195 -26.12 -10.45 -6.75
N ILE A 196 -26.74 -9.30 -6.45
CA ILE A 196 -26.64 -8.11 -7.33
C ILE A 196 -25.21 -7.59 -7.33
N SER A 197 -24.55 -7.53 -6.18
CA SER A 197 -23.14 -7.14 -6.10
C SER A 197 -22.22 -8.10 -6.87
N VAL A 198 -22.50 -9.41 -6.82
CA VAL A 198 -21.77 -10.40 -7.64
C VAL A 198 -21.94 -10.12 -9.12
N ALA A 199 -23.19 -9.89 -9.57
CA ALA A 199 -23.46 -9.57 -10.98
C ALA A 199 -22.76 -8.27 -11.44
N ALA A 200 -22.77 -7.24 -10.59
CA ALA A 200 -22.06 -5.98 -10.85
C ALA A 200 -20.54 -6.19 -10.96
N LEU A 201 -19.93 -6.99 -10.07
CA LEU A 201 -18.51 -7.33 -10.13
C LEU A 201 -18.15 -8.12 -11.39
N LEU A 202 -18.99 -9.05 -11.82
CA LEU A 202 -18.80 -9.79 -13.07
C LEU A 202 -18.89 -8.86 -14.30
N ALA A 203 -19.87 -7.95 -14.33
CA ALA A 203 -19.96 -6.94 -15.37
C ALA A 203 -18.73 -6.02 -15.40
N ASN A 204 -18.26 -5.58 -14.22
CA ASN A 204 -17.04 -4.80 -14.10
C ASN A 204 -15.80 -5.57 -14.60
N THR A 205 -15.72 -6.89 -14.34
CA THR A 205 -14.64 -7.74 -14.86
C THR A 205 -14.56 -7.71 -16.38
N VAL A 206 -15.71 -7.83 -17.04
CA VAL A 206 -15.79 -7.75 -18.53
C VAL A 206 -15.33 -6.37 -19.00
N TRP A 207 -15.84 -5.30 -18.40
CA TRP A 207 -15.47 -3.93 -18.75
C TRP A 207 -13.98 -3.65 -18.55
N CYS A 208 -13.42 -4.02 -17.41
CA CYS A 208 -11.98 -3.90 -17.13
C CYS A 208 -11.15 -4.67 -18.16
N SER A 209 -11.54 -5.93 -18.47
CA SER A 209 -10.83 -6.75 -19.45
C SER A 209 -10.78 -6.08 -20.83
N MET A 210 -11.89 -5.52 -21.29
CA MET A 210 -11.93 -4.77 -22.55
C MET A 210 -10.96 -3.58 -22.52
N LYS A 211 -10.93 -2.81 -21.42
CA LYS A 211 -10.03 -1.67 -21.26
C LYS A 211 -8.56 -2.09 -21.24
N PHE A 212 -8.20 -3.15 -20.54
CA PHE A 212 -6.83 -3.68 -20.55
C PHE A 212 -6.39 -4.12 -21.94
N PHE A 213 -7.24 -4.75 -22.73
CA PHE A 213 -6.94 -5.11 -24.13
C PHE A 213 -6.75 -3.87 -25.02
N GLU A 214 -7.56 -2.81 -24.83
CA GLU A 214 -7.37 -1.54 -25.53
C GLU A 214 -6.02 -0.90 -25.16
N TYR A 215 -5.70 -0.78 -23.89
CA TYR A 215 -4.40 -0.27 -23.40
C TYR A 215 -3.20 -1.04 -23.94
N LYS A 216 -3.32 -2.36 -24.02
CA LYS A 216 -2.23 -3.22 -24.52
C LYS A 216 -1.98 -3.00 -26.01
N LYS A 217 -3.02 -2.67 -26.79
CA LYS A 217 -2.93 -2.39 -28.23
C LYS A 217 -2.38 -0.99 -28.51
N ASP A 218 -2.89 0.01 -27.80
CA ASP A 218 -2.51 1.41 -28.01
C ASP A 218 -2.28 2.12 -26.64
N PRO A 219 -1.00 2.20 -26.19
CA PRO A 219 -0.66 2.86 -24.93
C PRO A 219 -0.86 4.38 -24.96
N THR A 220 -1.11 4.98 -26.13
CA THR A 220 -1.24 6.46 -26.28
C THR A 220 -2.69 6.92 -26.24
N LYS A 221 -3.63 6.02 -26.17
CA LYS A 221 -5.08 6.32 -26.31
C LYS A 221 -5.71 6.89 -25.03
N TYR A 222 -5.04 6.81 -23.87
CA TYR A 222 -5.57 7.24 -22.58
C TYR A 222 -4.52 7.94 -21.74
#